data_618e7cc03a6e50def4325f4a02535fc5
#
_entry.id   618e7cc03a6e50def4325f4a02535fc5
#
_cell.length_a   1.000
_cell.length_b   1.000
_cell.length_c   1.000
_cell.angle_alpha   90.00
_cell.angle_beta   90.00
_cell.angle_gamma   90.00
#
_symmetry.space_group_name_H-M   'P 1'
#
loop_
_entity.id
_entity.type
_entity.pdbx_description
1 polymer ?
#
loop_
_entity_poly.entity_id
_entity_poly.type
_entity_poly.pdbx_seq_one_letter_code
_entity_poly.pdbx_strand_id
1 'polypeptide(L)'
;MNKEYYARNSFGETDIAQIEILGVMNGVRLARLSICPVRYNPSTNQIEHIKQVDLNLRFVNPDWEKTNEMRGKLSKSFDQFLSKKVVNFSKATSASTFSLPMNRPFKMIILSSPTFSEELQPFIQWKKQQGFEIVELYTDQVGTTETAIKNYLSNLWENSDGNFADYLLICGDTGQVPACDGVHMYYSGDSQPTDLYYAEYTGDILPDVFYGRFSASSTSQMRNIIE
;
A
#
# COMPACT_ATOMS: atom_id res chain seq x y z
N MET A 1 26.20 23.29 9.70
CA MET A 1 27.17 22.29 10.24
C MET A 1 26.92 22.17 11.74
N ASN A 2 26.66 20.96 12.27
CA ASN A 2 26.40 20.74 13.70
C ASN A 2 27.72 20.70 14.47
N LYS A 3 28.08 21.84 15.10
CA LYS A 3 29.36 22.02 15.82
C LYS A 3 29.50 21.06 17.01
N GLU A 4 28.41 20.74 17.71
CA GLU A 4 28.42 19.84 18.86
C GLU A 4 28.75 18.39 18.41
N TYR A 5 28.19 17.95 17.29
CA TYR A 5 28.49 16.64 16.72
C TYR A 5 30.00 16.50 16.40
N TYR A 6 30.58 17.52 15.76
CA TYR A 6 31.99 17.47 15.33
C TYR A 6 32.99 17.67 16.49
N ALA A 7 32.55 18.15 17.66
CA ALA A 7 33.37 18.26 18.85
C ALA A 7 33.42 16.97 19.70
N ARG A 8 32.57 15.98 19.39
CA ARG A 8 32.52 14.73 20.15
C ARG A 8 33.73 13.85 19.88
N ASN A 9 34.32 13.31 20.95
CA ASN A 9 35.38 12.29 20.85
C ASN A 9 34.75 10.90 21.14
N SER A 10 33.82 10.51 20.32
CA SER A 10 33.18 9.18 20.38
C SER A 10 32.68 8.76 19.00
N PHE A 11 32.65 7.48 18.72
CA PHE A 11 31.87 6.94 17.61
C PHE A 11 30.41 7.17 17.93
N GLY A 12 29.69 7.86 17.04
CA GLY A 12 28.32 8.34 17.30
C GLY A 12 27.39 7.29 17.95
N GLU A 13 26.49 7.74 18.81
CA GLU A 13 25.56 6.93 19.58
C GLU A 13 24.42 6.30 18.75
N THR A 14 24.61 6.16 17.44
CA THR A 14 23.58 5.57 16.57
C THR A 14 23.51 4.07 16.84
N ASP A 15 22.33 3.58 17.16
CA ASP A 15 22.07 2.14 17.27
C ASP A 15 22.48 1.44 15.98
N ILE A 16 23.21 0.33 16.14
CA ILE A 16 23.68 -0.48 15.00
C ILE A 16 22.51 -1.02 14.20
N ALA A 17 21.43 -1.37 14.88
CA ALA A 17 20.22 -1.88 14.28
C ALA A 17 18.99 -1.24 14.94
N GLN A 18 18.04 -0.80 14.13
CA GLN A 18 16.77 -0.27 14.57
C GLN A 18 15.64 -0.95 13.80
N ILE A 19 14.53 -1.23 14.48
CA ILE A 19 13.33 -1.76 13.87
C ILE A 19 12.19 -0.75 14.01
N GLU A 20 11.49 -0.54 12.91
CA GLU A 20 10.32 0.35 12.82
C GLU A 20 9.16 -0.43 12.23
N ILE A 21 8.01 -0.42 12.89
CA ILE A 21 6.78 -0.99 12.32
C ILE A 21 6.23 0.02 11.30
N LEU A 22 6.07 -0.41 10.06
CA LEU A 22 5.57 0.43 8.97
C LEU A 22 4.04 0.44 8.90
N GLY A 23 3.40 -0.71 9.18
CA GLY A 23 1.96 -0.88 9.08
C GLY A 23 1.56 -2.27 8.59
N VAL A 24 0.35 -2.37 8.08
CA VAL A 24 -0.23 -3.60 7.52
C VAL A 24 -0.56 -3.37 6.05
N MET A 25 -0.04 -4.19 5.17
CA MET A 25 -0.29 -4.15 3.74
C MET A 25 -1.01 -5.43 3.32
N ASN A 26 -2.27 -5.30 2.93
CA ASN A 26 -3.12 -6.43 2.53
C ASN A 26 -3.03 -7.62 3.51
N GLY A 27 -3.19 -7.35 4.81
CA GLY A 27 -3.17 -8.36 5.87
C GLY A 27 -1.79 -8.78 6.39
N VAL A 28 -0.69 -8.24 5.86
CA VAL A 28 0.68 -8.55 6.28
C VAL A 28 1.29 -7.36 7.02
N ARG A 29 1.63 -7.54 8.30
CA ARG A 29 2.34 -6.53 9.08
C ARG A 29 3.79 -6.45 8.62
N LEU A 30 4.20 -5.25 8.22
CA LEU A 30 5.54 -4.95 7.73
C LEU A 30 6.35 -4.16 8.75
N ALA A 31 7.64 -4.44 8.82
CA ALA A 31 8.60 -3.67 9.59
C ALA A 31 9.84 -3.40 8.76
N ARG A 32 10.47 -2.25 8.99
CA ARG A 32 11.76 -1.88 8.42
C ARG A 32 12.84 -2.14 9.44
N LEU A 33 13.85 -2.93 9.05
CA LEU A 33 15.06 -3.09 9.79
C LEU A 33 16.14 -2.22 9.16
N SER A 34 16.60 -1.21 9.89
CA SER A 34 17.70 -0.33 9.49
C SER A 34 18.97 -0.76 10.18
N ILE A 35 20.04 -0.99 9.41
CA ILE A 35 21.36 -1.36 9.93
C ILE A 35 22.35 -0.28 9.54
N CYS A 36 23.09 0.26 10.53
CA CYS A 36 24.16 1.22 10.34
C CYS A 36 25.52 0.54 10.59
N PRO A 37 26.19 -0.02 9.57
CA PRO A 37 27.41 -0.80 9.75
C PRO A 37 28.68 0.06 9.88
N VAL A 38 28.54 1.39 9.74
CA VAL A 38 29.69 2.32 9.77
C VAL A 38 29.44 3.41 10.80
N ARG A 39 30.42 3.62 11.68
CA ARG A 39 30.40 4.72 12.65
C ARG A 39 31.65 5.60 12.45
N TYR A 40 31.51 6.89 12.70
CA TYR A 40 32.55 7.88 12.53
C TYR A 40 32.80 8.64 13.82
N ASN A 41 34.10 8.77 14.19
CA ASN A 41 34.54 9.65 15.27
C ASN A 41 35.16 10.92 14.69
N PRO A 42 34.48 12.07 14.80
CA PRO A 42 34.93 13.29 14.15
C PRO A 42 36.19 13.89 14.78
N SER A 43 36.44 13.70 16.07
CA SER A 43 37.65 14.24 16.75
C SER A 43 38.90 13.51 16.37
N THR A 44 38.86 12.20 16.14
CA THR A 44 40.00 11.37 15.76
C THR A 44 40.07 11.09 14.26
N ASN A 45 39.05 11.51 13.50
CA ASN A 45 38.88 11.23 12.08
C ASN A 45 38.97 9.71 11.76
N GLN A 46 38.40 8.88 12.64
CA GLN A 46 38.43 7.43 12.53
C GLN A 46 37.02 6.91 12.14
N ILE A 47 37.04 5.83 11.33
CA ILE A 47 35.84 5.09 10.96
C ILE A 47 35.91 3.70 11.59
N GLU A 48 34.84 3.29 12.24
CA GLU A 48 34.59 1.92 12.67
C GLU A 48 33.68 1.23 11.69
N HIS A 49 34.10 0.07 11.16
CA HIS A 49 33.32 -0.77 10.29
C HIS A 49 32.90 -2.06 10.99
N ILE A 50 31.61 -2.30 11.13
CA ILE A 50 31.06 -3.51 11.76
C ILE A 50 30.93 -4.58 10.67
N LYS A 51 31.69 -5.66 10.81
CA LYS A 51 31.77 -6.72 9.81
C LYS A 51 30.64 -7.75 9.91
N GLN A 52 30.09 -7.92 11.10
CA GLN A 52 29.03 -8.91 11.36
C GLN A 52 28.11 -8.39 12.44
N VAL A 53 26.78 -8.57 12.21
CA VAL A 53 25.71 -8.26 13.17
C VAL A 53 24.79 -9.46 13.24
N ASP A 54 24.65 -10.05 14.42
CA ASP A 54 23.69 -11.12 14.68
C ASP A 54 22.44 -10.50 15.35
N LEU A 55 21.30 -10.65 14.69
CA LEU A 55 20.03 -10.06 15.12
C LEU A 55 19.05 -11.16 15.51
N ASN A 56 18.45 -11.02 16.68
CA ASN A 56 17.37 -11.88 17.15
C ASN A 56 16.07 -11.08 17.25
N LEU A 57 15.13 -11.35 16.35
CA LEU A 57 13.81 -10.75 16.34
C LEU A 57 12.83 -11.57 17.17
N ARG A 58 12.28 -10.97 18.22
CA ARG A 58 11.32 -11.62 19.10
C ARG A 58 9.94 -10.96 18.94
N PHE A 59 8.94 -11.77 18.61
CA PHE A 59 7.55 -11.34 18.59
C PHE A 59 6.98 -11.45 20.01
N VAL A 60 6.40 -10.36 20.52
CA VAL A 60 5.84 -10.29 21.88
C VAL A 60 4.33 -10.16 21.76
N ASN A 61 3.60 -10.97 22.52
CA ASN A 61 2.13 -10.97 22.59
C ASN A 61 1.45 -11.03 21.20
N PRO A 62 1.69 -12.08 20.39
CA PRO A 62 1.06 -12.17 19.07
C PRO A 62 -0.44 -12.40 19.23
N ASP A 63 -1.23 -11.60 18.51
CA ASP A 63 -2.66 -11.80 18.32
C ASP A 63 -2.87 -12.75 17.13
N TRP A 64 -3.03 -14.03 17.42
CA TRP A 64 -3.17 -15.06 16.40
C TRP A 64 -4.53 -15.03 15.71
N GLU A 65 -5.59 -14.64 16.42
CA GLU A 65 -6.94 -14.54 15.86
C GLU A 65 -6.97 -13.45 14.79
N LYS A 66 -6.55 -12.24 15.16
CA LYS A 66 -6.43 -11.12 14.22
C LYS A 66 -5.44 -11.41 13.08
N THR A 67 -4.33 -12.09 13.37
CA THR A 67 -3.35 -12.48 12.35
C THR A 67 -3.97 -13.41 11.31
N ASN A 68 -4.78 -14.38 11.73
CA ASN A 68 -5.42 -15.33 10.82
C ASN A 68 -6.55 -14.67 10.02
N GLU A 69 -7.35 -13.81 10.65
CA GLU A 69 -8.35 -12.99 9.97
C GLU A 69 -7.71 -12.16 8.85
N MET A 70 -6.66 -11.41 9.18
CA MET A 70 -5.98 -10.54 8.24
C MET A 70 -5.29 -11.32 7.11
N ARG A 71 -4.71 -12.50 7.41
CA ARG A 71 -4.16 -13.39 6.38
C ARG A 71 -5.21 -13.89 5.40
N GLY A 72 -6.45 -14.08 5.84
CA GLY A 72 -7.58 -14.40 4.97
C GLY A 72 -7.86 -13.34 3.91
N LYS A 73 -7.43 -12.11 4.13
CA LYS A 73 -7.61 -10.97 3.22
C LYS A 73 -6.46 -10.81 2.21
N LEU A 74 -5.35 -11.54 2.37
CA LEU A 74 -4.19 -11.46 1.47
C LEU A 74 -4.57 -11.89 0.05
N SER A 75 -4.38 -11.00 -0.90
CA SER A 75 -4.62 -11.29 -2.32
C SER A 75 -3.42 -11.95 -2.99
N LYS A 76 -3.66 -12.65 -4.10
CA LYS A 76 -2.60 -13.29 -4.89
C LYS A 76 -1.59 -12.30 -5.45
N SER A 77 -2.04 -11.12 -5.85
CA SER A 77 -1.17 -10.06 -6.37
C SER A 77 -0.22 -9.53 -5.30
N PHE A 78 -0.72 -9.33 -4.06
CA PHE A 78 0.12 -8.91 -2.93
C PHE A 78 1.05 -10.02 -2.46
N ASP A 79 0.61 -11.29 -2.44
CA ASP A 79 1.50 -12.43 -2.16
C ASP A 79 2.69 -12.45 -3.12
N GLN A 80 2.44 -12.31 -4.42
CA GLN A 80 3.51 -12.24 -5.43
C GLN A 80 4.42 -11.02 -5.27
N PHE A 81 3.87 -9.88 -4.89
CA PHE A 81 4.64 -8.65 -4.63
C PHE A 81 5.49 -8.79 -3.37
N LEU A 82 4.88 -9.16 -2.24
CA LEU A 82 5.54 -9.25 -0.95
C LEU A 82 6.62 -10.35 -0.92
N SER A 83 6.39 -11.47 -1.61
CA SER A 83 7.40 -12.54 -1.74
C SER A 83 8.70 -12.08 -2.38
N LYS A 84 8.65 -11.05 -3.22
CA LYS A 84 9.83 -10.45 -3.88
C LYS A 84 10.45 -9.29 -3.10
N LYS A 85 9.72 -8.69 -2.16
CA LYS A 85 10.13 -7.46 -1.46
C LYS A 85 10.47 -7.67 0.00
N VAL A 86 9.89 -8.67 0.65
CA VAL A 86 10.05 -8.94 2.09
C VAL A 86 10.96 -10.13 2.30
N VAL A 87 12.09 -9.92 2.99
CA VAL A 87 13.19 -10.89 3.12
C VAL A 87 12.75 -12.22 3.74
N ASN A 88 11.83 -12.20 4.71
CA ASN A 88 11.38 -13.39 5.44
C ASN A 88 9.94 -13.80 5.13
N PHE A 89 9.34 -13.30 4.06
CA PHE A 89 7.92 -13.52 3.74
C PHE A 89 7.58 -15.01 3.61
N SER A 90 8.36 -15.77 2.86
CA SER A 90 8.13 -17.21 2.65
C SER A 90 8.21 -18.03 3.94
N LYS A 91 9.07 -17.66 4.89
CA LYS A 91 9.21 -18.33 6.18
C LYS A 91 8.00 -18.02 7.09
N ALA A 92 7.50 -16.79 7.04
CA ALA A 92 6.35 -16.36 7.82
C ALA A 92 5.05 -17.01 7.33
N THR A 93 4.91 -17.25 6.03
CA THR A 93 3.72 -17.88 5.44
C THR A 93 3.73 -19.42 5.54
N SER A 94 4.91 -20.05 5.58
CA SER A 94 5.04 -21.52 5.70
C SER A 94 4.57 -22.08 7.04
N ALA A 95 4.46 -21.23 8.07
CA ALA A 95 3.98 -21.66 9.39
C ALA A 95 2.44 -21.73 9.50
N SER A 96 1.70 -21.35 8.45
CA SER A 96 0.25 -21.37 8.45
C SER A 96 -0.28 -22.44 7.50
N THR A 97 -1.26 -23.21 7.99
CA THR A 97 -2.09 -24.16 7.20
C THR A 97 -3.06 -23.45 6.24
N PHE A 98 -2.90 -22.13 6.05
CA PHE A 98 -3.80 -21.35 5.21
C PHE A 98 -3.34 -21.43 3.74
N SER A 99 -4.06 -22.21 2.96
CA SER A 99 -3.95 -22.19 1.50
C SER A 99 -4.73 -20.99 0.99
N LEU A 100 -4.04 -19.97 0.47
CA LEU A 100 -4.72 -18.97 -0.35
C LEU A 100 -5.52 -19.71 -1.44
N PRO A 101 -6.75 -19.29 -1.75
CA PRO A 101 -7.47 -19.83 -2.90
C PRO A 101 -6.70 -19.48 -4.17
N MET A 102 -5.75 -20.34 -4.56
CA MET A 102 -4.78 -20.12 -5.63
C MET A 102 -5.41 -19.97 -7.02
N ASN A 103 -6.71 -20.18 -7.14
CA ASN A 103 -7.40 -20.28 -8.44
C ASN A 103 -8.50 -19.23 -8.69
N ARG A 104 -8.60 -18.16 -7.88
CA ARG A 104 -9.53 -17.09 -8.22
C ARG A 104 -8.94 -16.14 -9.29
N PRO A 105 -9.77 -15.63 -10.20
CA PRO A 105 -9.35 -14.56 -11.11
C PRO A 105 -8.88 -13.33 -10.33
N PHE A 106 -8.02 -12.51 -10.94
CA PHE A 106 -7.75 -11.19 -10.40
C PHE A 106 -9.01 -10.35 -10.47
N LYS A 107 -9.32 -9.66 -9.38
CA LYS A 107 -10.48 -8.77 -9.30
C LYS A 107 -10.04 -7.32 -9.36
N MET A 108 -10.73 -6.53 -10.19
CA MET A 108 -10.48 -5.11 -10.34
C MET A 108 -11.76 -4.33 -10.12
N ILE A 109 -11.72 -3.37 -9.20
CA ILE A 109 -12.75 -2.34 -9.07
C ILE A 109 -12.37 -1.20 -10.02
N ILE A 110 -13.33 -0.78 -10.84
CA ILE A 110 -13.26 0.44 -11.64
C ILE A 110 -14.24 1.43 -11.03
N LEU A 111 -13.70 2.47 -10.38
CA LEU A 111 -14.46 3.57 -9.80
C LEU A 111 -14.46 4.75 -10.77
N SER A 112 -15.62 5.17 -11.24
CA SER A 112 -15.73 6.21 -12.26
C SER A 112 -16.90 7.15 -12.06
N SER A 113 -16.85 8.31 -12.71
CA SER A 113 -18.06 9.08 -13.00
C SER A 113 -18.92 8.32 -14.04
N PRO A 114 -20.26 8.34 -13.92
CA PRO A 114 -21.14 7.74 -14.93
C PRO A 114 -20.94 8.35 -16.33
N THR A 115 -20.39 9.55 -16.43
CA THR A 115 -20.06 10.23 -17.70
C THR A 115 -19.12 9.41 -18.58
N PHE A 116 -18.26 8.53 -17.99
CA PHE A 116 -17.27 7.74 -18.73
C PHE A 116 -17.67 6.28 -18.91
N SER A 117 -18.91 5.92 -18.56
CA SER A 117 -19.38 4.52 -18.59
C SER A 117 -19.25 3.87 -19.97
N GLU A 118 -19.56 4.62 -21.04
CA GLU A 118 -19.48 4.13 -22.43
C GLU A 118 -18.03 4.00 -22.90
N GLU A 119 -17.20 5.01 -22.63
CA GLU A 119 -15.78 5.04 -23.02
C GLU A 119 -14.96 3.94 -22.34
N LEU A 120 -15.33 3.55 -21.14
CA LEU A 120 -14.64 2.49 -20.39
C LEU A 120 -14.93 1.08 -20.91
N GLN A 121 -16.01 0.85 -21.67
CA GLN A 121 -16.40 -0.49 -22.08
C GLN A 121 -15.34 -1.25 -22.87
N PRO A 122 -14.59 -0.66 -23.83
CA PRO A 122 -13.52 -1.38 -24.52
C PRO A 122 -12.44 -1.89 -23.55
N PHE A 123 -12.02 -1.07 -22.59
CA PHE A 123 -11.04 -1.45 -21.57
C PHE A 123 -11.58 -2.56 -20.65
N ILE A 124 -12.83 -2.44 -20.20
CA ILE A 124 -13.50 -3.43 -19.35
C ILE A 124 -13.56 -4.78 -20.09
N GLN A 125 -13.99 -4.81 -21.33
CA GLN A 125 -14.07 -6.03 -22.13
C GLN A 125 -12.69 -6.65 -22.34
N TRP A 126 -11.70 -5.84 -22.65
CA TRP A 126 -10.32 -6.30 -22.78
C TRP A 126 -9.80 -6.94 -21.48
N LYS A 127 -10.05 -6.33 -20.33
CA LYS A 127 -9.67 -6.90 -19.03
C LYS A 127 -10.41 -8.19 -18.70
N LYS A 128 -11.71 -8.28 -19.00
CA LYS A 128 -12.50 -9.51 -18.88
C LYS A 128 -11.93 -10.62 -19.75
N GLN A 129 -11.51 -10.33 -20.99
CA GLN A 129 -10.85 -11.29 -21.88
C GLN A 129 -9.49 -11.76 -21.35
N GLN A 130 -8.79 -10.93 -20.57
CA GLN A 130 -7.56 -11.31 -19.85
C GLN A 130 -7.82 -12.13 -18.58
N GLY A 131 -9.07 -12.42 -18.25
CA GLY A 131 -9.44 -13.22 -17.09
C GLY A 131 -9.63 -12.43 -15.80
N PHE A 132 -9.78 -11.11 -15.88
CA PHE A 132 -10.14 -10.30 -14.70
C PHE A 132 -11.65 -10.38 -14.41
N GLU A 133 -11.98 -10.46 -13.12
CA GLU A 133 -13.31 -10.13 -12.62
C GLU A 133 -13.39 -8.62 -12.42
N ILE A 134 -14.33 -7.95 -13.12
CA ILE A 134 -14.47 -6.50 -13.07
C ILE A 134 -15.73 -6.13 -12.30
N VAL A 135 -15.55 -5.24 -11.32
CA VAL A 135 -16.64 -4.59 -10.57
C VAL A 135 -16.65 -3.11 -10.96
N GLU A 136 -17.73 -2.69 -11.59
CA GLU A 136 -17.93 -1.30 -12.01
C GLU A 136 -18.68 -0.56 -10.90
N LEU A 137 -18.11 0.53 -10.41
CA LEU A 137 -18.70 1.43 -9.41
C LEU A 137 -18.75 2.85 -9.97
N TYR A 138 -19.90 3.48 -9.86
CA TYR A 138 -20.08 4.84 -10.34
C TYR A 138 -20.42 5.79 -9.21
N THR A 139 -19.94 7.04 -9.31
CA THR A 139 -20.09 8.06 -8.26
C THR A 139 -21.55 8.41 -7.93
N ASP A 140 -22.48 8.22 -8.83
CA ASP A 140 -23.93 8.35 -8.57
C ASP A 140 -24.49 7.23 -7.68
N GLN A 141 -23.80 6.09 -7.58
CA GLN A 141 -24.17 4.93 -6.76
C GLN A 141 -23.44 4.92 -5.42
N VAL A 142 -22.13 5.22 -5.42
CA VAL A 142 -21.27 5.11 -4.23
C VAL A 142 -21.14 6.43 -3.46
N GLY A 143 -21.54 7.54 -4.08
CA GLY A 143 -21.40 8.90 -3.57
C GLY A 143 -20.40 9.75 -4.33
N THR A 144 -20.57 11.06 -4.23
CA THR A 144 -19.79 12.07 -4.96
C THR A 144 -18.76 12.79 -4.08
N THR A 145 -18.65 12.40 -2.81
CA THR A 145 -17.66 12.95 -1.87
C THR A 145 -16.61 11.90 -1.53
N GLU A 146 -15.40 12.34 -1.21
CA GLU A 146 -14.31 11.47 -0.77
C GLU A 146 -14.72 10.54 0.38
N THR A 147 -15.39 11.10 1.38
CA THR A 147 -15.86 10.35 2.56
C THR A 147 -16.89 9.27 2.19
N ALA A 148 -17.84 9.58 1.32
CA ALA A 148 -18.85 8.61 0.89
C ALA A 148 -18.22 7.45 0.11
N ILE A 149 -17.31 7.77 -0.84
CA ILE A 149 -16.58 6.79 -1.62
C ILE A 149 -15.70 5.91 -0.70
N LYS A 150 -14.93 6.53 0.20
CA LYS A 150 -14.10 5.80 1.17
C LYS A 150 -14.92 4.85 2.03
N ASN A 151 -16.04 5.31 2.59
CA ASN A 151 -16.91 4.49 3.43
C ASN A 151 -17.50 3.31 2.64
N TYR A 152 -17.89 3.53 1.39
CA TYR A 152 -18.40 2.47 0.53
C TYR A 152 -17.33 1.39 0.26
N LEU A 153 -16.12 1.80 -0.12
CA LEU A 153 -15.01 0.89 -0.37
C LEU A 153 -14.57 0.15 0.89
N SER A 154 -14.51 0.83 2.05
CA SER A 154 -14.20 0.20 3.34
C SER A 154 -15.23 -0.85 3.72
N ASN A 155 -16.52 -0.57 3.53
CA ASN A 155 -17.59 -1.53 3.79
C ASN A 155 -17.47 -2.76 2.87
N LEU A 156 -17.16 -2.56 1.58
CA LEU A 156 -16.91 -3.68 0.66
C LEU A 156 -15.71 -4.53 1.11
N TRP A 157 -14.63 -3.88 1.60
CA TRP A 157 -13.45 -4.58 2.07
C TRP A 157 -13.73 -5.38 3.34
N GLU A 158 -14.42 -4.80 4.31
CA GLU A 158 -14.79 -5.46 5.56
C GLU A 158 -15.66 -6.70 5.34
N ASN A 159 -16.61 -6.63 4.41
CA ASN A 159 -17.57 -7.70 4.11
C ASN A 159 -17.12 -8.65 2.98
N SER A 160 -15.86 -8.58 2.56
CA SER A 160 -15.38 -9.34 1.40
C SER A 160 -14.99 -10.80 1.70
N ASP A 161 -14.88 -11.19 2.97
CA ASP A 161 -14.41 -12.53 3.41
C ASP A 161 -13.11 -12.98 2.69
N GLY A 162 -12.18 -12.02 2.50
CA GLY A 162 -10.92 -12.27 1.79
C GLY A 162 -11.04 -12.27 0.26
N ASN A 163 -12.19 -11.96 -0.30
CA ASN A 163 -12.41 -11.86 -1.75
C ASN A 163 -12.57 -10.40 -2.22
N PHE A 164 -11.82 -9.48 -1.62
CA PHE A 164 -11.75 -8.10 -2.09
C PHE A 164 -11.00 -7.98 -3.42
N ALA A 165 -11.01 -6.81 -4.02
CA ALA A 165 -10.29 -6.56 -5.27
C ALA A 165 -8.77 -6.56 -5.05
N ASP A 166 -8.04 -7.00 -6.08
CA ASP A 166 -6.59 -6.88 -6.17
C ASP A 166 -6.18 -5.49 -6.64
N TYR A 167 -7.06 -4.83 -7.44
CA TYR A 167 -6.80 -3.55 -8.09
C TYR A 167 -7.99 -2.61 -7.94
N LEU A 168 -7.68 -1.35 -7.68
CA LEU A 168 -8.62 -0.21 -7.73
C LEU A 168 -8.15 0.75 -8.82
N LEU A 169 -8.92 0.86 -9.89
CA LEU A 169 -8.69 1.84 -10.95
C LEU A 169 -9.71 2.96 -10.82
N ILE A 170 -9.23 4.18 -10.61
CA ILE A 170 -10.05 5.38 -10.54
C ILE A 170 -10.04 6.03 -11.92
N CYS A 171 -11.22 6.26 -12.50
CA CYS A 171 -11.38 6.81 -13.83
C CYS A 171 -12.07 8.16 -13.78
N GLY A 172 -11.33 9.20 -14.04
CA GLY A 172 -11.73 10.60 -13.95
C GLY A 172 -10.71 11.46 -13.23
N ASP A 173 -10.69 12.75 -13.50
CA ASP A 173 -9.92 13.72 -12.74
C ASP A 173 -10.63 14.05 -11.43
N THR A 174 -10.05 14.88 -10.57
CA THR A 174 -10.58 15.24 -9.24
C THR A 174 -11.96 15.87 -9.30
N GLY A 175 -12.32 16.51 -10.40
CA GLY A 175 -13.67 17.03 -10.64
C GLY A 175 -14.74 15.96 -10.92
N GLN A 176 -14.35 14.76 -11.38
CA GLN A 176 -15.24 13.64 -11.71
C GLN A 176 -15.28 12.60 -10.58
N VAL A 177 -14.12 12.31 -10.00
CA VAL A 177 -13.96 11.46 -8.83
C VAL A 177 -13.01 12.19 -7.87
N PRO A 178 -13.50 12.76 -6.76
CA PRO A 178 -12.67 13.55 -5.86
C PRO A 178 -11.45 12.76 -5.39
N ALA A 179 -10.34 13.44 -5.16
CA ALA A 179 -9.17 12.89 -4.47
C ALA A 179 -9.23 13.30 -3.00
N CYS A 180 -8.64 12.50 -2.13
CA CYS A 180 -8.53 12.82 -0.72
C CYS A 180 -7.39 13.83 -0.48
N ASP A 181 -7.49 14.58 0.62
CA ASP A 181 -6.42 15.46 1.07
C ASP A 181 -5.29 14.65 1.72
N GLY A 182 -4.12 14.72 1.12
CA GLY A 182 -2.90 14.12 1.67
C GLY A 182 -2.09 15.08 2.52
N VAL A 183 -1.13 14.57 3.27
CA VAL A 183 -0.20 15.35 4.07
C VAL A 183 1.10 15.57 3.29
N HIS A 184 1.50 16.84 3.11
CA HIS A 184 2.79 17.15 2.50
C HIS A 184 3.92 17.01 3.53
N MET A 185 4.95 16.20 3.23
CA MET A 185 6.06 15.96 4.17
C MET A 185 6.97 17.16 4.43
N TYR A 186 7.01 18.15 3.53
CA TYR A 186 7.98 19.25 3.57
C TYR A 186 7.36 20.64 3.78
N TYR A 187 6.07 20.82 3.55
CA TYR A 187 5.39 22.10 3.69
C TYR A 187 4.15 21.94 4.56
N SER A 188 4.15 22.56 5.73
CA SER A 188 2.97 22.61 6.58
C SER A 188 1.94 23.56 5.98
N GLY A 189 0.77 23.07 5.62
CA GLY A 189 -0.37 23.87 5.18
C GLY A 189 -0.84 23.63 3.74
N ASP A 190 -0.06 22.97 2.89
CA ASP A 190 -0.49 22.59 1.55
C ASP A 190 -0.99 21.14 1.54
N SER A 191 -2.29 20.97 1.24
CA SER A 191 -2.86 19.67 0.96
C SER A 191 -2.44 19.22 -0.44
N GLN A 192 -1.93 18.00 -0.55
CA GLN A 192 -1.65 17.37 -1.84
C GLN A 192 -2.73 16.32 -2.12
N PRO A 193 -3.42 16.37 -3.25
CA PRO A 193 -4.42 15.35 -3.57
C PRO A 193 -3.76 13.97 -3.63
N THR A 194 -4.41 12.99 -3.03
CA THR A 194 -3.96 11.59 -3.00
C THR A 194 -5.11 10.62 -3.16
N ASP A 195 -4.85 9.49 -3.79
CA ASP A 195 -5.79 8.38 -3.90
C ASP A 195 -5.49 7.27 -2.89
N LEU A 196 -4.42 7.40 -2.11
CA LEU A 196 -3.99 6.39 -1.14
C LEU A 196 -5.11 5.99 -0.17
N TYR A 197 -5.85 6.98 0.35
CA TYR A 197 -6.91 6.72 1.33
C TYR A 197 -8.07 5.88 0.78
N TYR A 198 -8.29 5.84 -0.55
CA TYR A 198 -9.24 4.92 -1.17
C TYR A 198 -8.74 3.47 -1.20
N ALA A 199 -7.44 3.27 -1.07
CA ALA A 199 -6.79 1.98 -1.19
C ALA A 199 -6.28 1.41 0.15
N GLU A 200 -6.45 2.15 1.26
CA GLU A 200 -5.99 1.80 2.59
C GLU A 200 -7.20 1.52 3.50
N TYR A 201 -7.25 0.39 4.20
CA TYR A 201 -8.40 -0.04 5.02
C TYR A 201 -8.00 -0.49 6.44
N THR A 202 -6.71 -0.48 6.76
CA THR A 202 -6.18 -0.95 8.05
C THR A 202 -5.82 0.17 9.03
N GLY A 203 -5.99 1.44 8.63
CA GLY A 203 -5.77 2.63 9.47
C GLY A 203 -4.30 3.05 9.54
N ASP A 204 -3.53 2.80 8.49
CA ASP A 204 -2.13 3.20 8.36
C ASP A 204 -1.84 3.88 7.01
N ILE A 205 -0.59 3.94 6.59
CA ILE A 205 -0.17 4.60 5.34
C ILE A 205 0.18 3.61 4.21
N LEU A 206 -0.10 2.32 4.41
CA LEU A 206 0.18 1.29 3.42
C LEU A 206 -1.10 0.89 2.68
N PRO A 207 -1.06 0.77 1.34
CA PRO A 207 -2.24 0.35 0.60
C PRO A 207 -2.53 -1.14 0.79
N ASP A 208 -3.82 -1.47 0.91
CA ASP A 208 -4.35 -2.85 0.97
C ASP A 208 -4.82 -3.35 -0.40
N VAL A 209 -4.84 -2.49 -1.41
CA VAL A 209 -5.17 -2.79 -2.80
C VAL A 209 -4.22 -2.00 -3.72
N PHE A 210 -3.81 -2.59 -4.84
CA PHE A 210 -3.07 -1.82 -5.85
C PHE A 210 -3.99 -0.80 -6.50
N TYR A 211 -3.57 0.46 -6.56
CA TYR A 211 -4.41 1.53 -7.07
C TYR A 211 -3.72 2.39 -8.11
N GLY A 212 -4.52 3.04 -8.92
CA GLY A 212 -4.07 4.02 -9.91
C GLY A 212 -5.22 4.82 -10.47
N ARG A 213 -4.90 5.91 -11.16
CA ARG A 213 -5.90 6.81 -11.73
C ARG A 213 -5.66 7.04 -13.21
N PHE A 214 -6.74 6.95 -13.99
CA PHE A 214 -6.84 7.53 -15.32
C PHE A 214 -7.40 8.94 -15.19
N SER A 215 -6.52 9.95 -15.12
CA SER A 215 -6.90 11.35 -14.99
C SER A 215 -7.47 11.89 -16.31
N ALA A 216 -8.78 11.96 -16.40
CA ALA A 216 -9.48 12.52 -17.56
C ALA A 216 -10.59 13.43 -17.09
N SER A 217 -10.70 14.64 -17.64
CA SER A 217 -11.78 15.58 -17.38
C SER A 217 -12.86 15.59 -18.47
N SER A 218 -12.67 14.83 -19.55
CA SER A 218 -13.63 14.70 -20.67
C SER A 218 -13.62 13.28 -21.26
N THR A 219 -14.71 12.93 -21.93
CA THR A 219 -14.85 11.65 -22.63
C THR A 219 -13.80 11.46 -23.71
N SER A 220 -13.40 12.53 -24.42
CA SER A 220 -12.31 12.49 -25.41
C SER A 220 -10.96 12.13 -24.78
N GLN A 221 -10.65 12.70 -23.60
CA GLN A 221 -9.42 12.35 -22.87
C GLN A 221 -9.47 10.90 -22.38
N MET A 222 -10.61 10.47 -21.83
CA MET A 222 -10.76 9.09 -21.37
C MET A 222 -10.55 8.10 -22.52
N ARG A 223 -11.13 8.37 -23.70
CA ARG A 223 -10.96 7.55 -24.90
C ARG A 223 -9.48 7.45 -25.30
N ASN A 224 -8.75 8.58 -25.33
CA ASN A 224 -7.33 8.59 -25.69
C ASN A 224 -6.43 7.83 -24.69
N ILE A 225 -6.86 7.69 -23.42
CA ILE A 225 -6.11 6.91 -22.43
C ILE A 225 -6.32 5.40 -22.65
N ILE A 226 -7.48 5.01 -23.18
CA ILE A 226 -7.86 3.60 -23.34
C ILE A 226 -7.37 3.02 -24.68
N GLU A 227 -7.30 3.82 -25.74
CA GLU A 227 -6.75 3.44 -27.06
C GLU A 227 -5.24 3.15 -26.98
#